data_fb57c4d4e2416f40f487a913e5f859a5
#
_entry.id   fb57c4d4e2416f40f487a913e5f859a5
#
_cell.length_a   1.000
_cell.length_b   1.000
_cell.length_c   1.000
_cell.angle_alpha   90.00
_cell.angle_beta   90.00
_cell.angle_gamma   90.00
#
_symmetry.space_group_name_H-M   'P 1'
#
loop_
_entity.id
_entity.type
_entity.pdbx_description
1 polymer ?
#
loop_
_entity_poly.entity_id
_entity_poly.type
_entity_poly.pdbx_seq_one_letter_code
_entity_poly.pdbx_strand_id
1 'polypeptide(L)'
;RNIILPTLGDDRKKTYSPFLPVCPKSGKVLQVNITSINTKNNTVSYIDEETKELVTVSILGGSCKLQWKCDWAMRWFALGVDYEMSGKDLSESVILSSKILRVLEGTPPSGFSYELFLDNNGEKISKSKGNGLSIEEWLRYGSAESLSLFMYTNPKRAKRLFFDVIPKTTDEYFSHLK
;
A
#
# COMPACT_ATOMS: atom_id res chain seq x y z
N ARG A 1 0.40 -7.89 16.21
CA ARG A 1 -0.99 -7.69 16.63
C ARG A 1 -1.14 -6.48 17.55
N ASN A 2 -0.37 -6.36 18.61
CA ASN A 2 -0.48 -5.30 19.63
C ASN A 2 -0.32 -3.87 19.09
N ILE A 3 0.39 -3.68 17.97
CA ILE A 3 0.56 -2.37 17.32
C ILE A 3 -0.72 -1.95 16.59
N ILE A 4 -1.43 -2.89 16.00
CA ILE A 4 -2.59 -2.61 15.16
C ILE A 4 -3.90 -2.59 15.97
N LEU A 5 -4.05 -3.48 16.96
CA LEU A 5 -5.29 -3.59 17.74
C LEU A 5 -5.81 -2.25 18.28
N PRO A 6 -4.97 -1.34 18.84
CA PRO A 6 -5.45 -0.06 19.37
C PRO A 6 -6.08 0.87 18.31
N THR A 7 -5.77 0.64 17.03
CA THR A 7 -6.27 1.48 15.92
C THR A 7 -7.57 0.97 15.31
N LEU A 8 -8.08 -0.17 15.78
CA LEU A 8 -9.28 -0.81 15.24
C LEU A 8 -10.51 -0.52 16.11
N GLY A 9 -11.68 -0.49 15.48
CA GLY A 9 -12.96 -0.52 16.17
C GLY A 9 -13.19 -1.88 16.86
N ASP A 10 -14.06 -1.90 17.87
CA ASP A 10 -14.22 -3.04 18.78
C ASP A 10 -14.60 -4.35 18.08
N ASP A 11 -15.43 -4.31 17.06
CA ASP A 11 -15.82 -5.51 16.32
C ASP A 11 -14.65 -6.11 15.53
N ARG A 12 -13.82 -5.26 14.91
CA ARG A 12 -12.62 -5.72 14.21
C ARG A 12 -11.52 -6.23 15.13
N LYS A 13 -11.43 -5.74 16.36
CA LYS A 13 -10.48 -6.24 17.36
C LYS A 13 -10.69 -7.73 17.67
N LYS A 14 -11.95 -8.17 17.70
CA LYS A 14 -12.31 -9.57 18.03
C LYS A 14 -11.79 -10.58 17.02
N THR A 15 -11.85 -10.22 15.73
CA THR A 15 -11.50 -11.12 14.63
C THR A 15 -10.16 -10.78 13.96
N TYR A 16 -9.47 -9.74 14.42
CA TYR A 16 -8.22 -9.32 13.79
C TYR A 16 -7.10 -10.34 13.95
N SER A 17 -6.58 -10.77 12.82
CA SER A 17 -5.31 -11.49 12.70
C SER A 17 -4.42 -10.79 11.67
N PRO A 18 -3.09 -10.76 11.84
CA PRO A 18 -2.18 -10.34 10.77
C PRO A 18 -2.19 -11.30 9.59
N PHE A 19 -2.59 -12.55 9.79
CA PHE A 19 -2.67 -13.60 8.77
C PHE A 19 -4.05 -13.67 8.13
N LEU A 20 -4.08 -13.82 6.82
CA LEU A 20 -5.26 -13.98 5.98
C LEU A 20 -5.10 -15.29 5.18
N PRO A 21 -5.60 -16.42 5.67
CA PRO A 21 -5.52 -17.68 4.95
C PRO A 21 -6.21 -17.61 3.60
N VAL A 22 -5.68 -18.35 2.63
CA VAL A 22 -6.33 -18.57 1.34
C VAL A 22 -7.08 -19.89 1.41
N CYS A 23 -8.38 -19.87 1.13
CA CYS A 23 -9.19 -21.09 1.12
C CYS A 23 -8.66 -22.06 0.06
N PRO A 24 -8.26 -23.29 0.43
CA PRO A 24 -7.72 -24.26 -0.54
C PRO A 24 -8.71 -24.66 -1.63
N LYS A 25 -10.02 -24.61 -1.33
CA LYS A 25 -11.08 -25.00 -2.26
C LYS A 25 -11.45 -23.89 -3.25
N SER A 26 -11.60 -22.65 -2.76
CA SER A 26 -12.12 -21.55 -3.56
C SER A 26 -11.07 -20.52 -4.01
N GLY A 27 -9.85 -20.58 -3.46
CA GLY A 27 -8.82 -19.55 -3.69
C GLY A 27 -9.12 -18.18 -3.06
N LYS A 28 -10.23 -18.05 -2.32
CA LYS A 28 -10.59 -16.77 -1.68
C LYS A 28 -9.71 -16.49 -0.47
N VAL A 29 -9.33 -15.23 -0.30
CA VAL A 29 -8.66 -14.76 0.91
C VAL A 29 -9.69 -14.63 2.02
N LEU A 30 -9.44 -15.33 3.14
CA LEU A 30 -10.37 -15.40 4.27
C LEU A 30 -9.98 -14.39 5.35
N GLN A 31 -10.98 -13.72 5.91
CA GLN A 31 -10.83 -12.84 7.07
C GLN A 31 -11.42 -13.54 8.30
N VAL A 32 -10.71 -14.55 8.78
CA VAL A 32 -11.13 -15.43 9.89
C VAL A 32 -10.25 -15.24 11.13
N ASN A 33 -10.77 -15.64 12.28
CA ASN A 33 -9.99 -15.65 13.51
C ASN A 33 -8.98 -16.81 13.48
N ILE A 34 -7.69 -16.50 13.63
CA ILE A 34 -6.63 -17.52 13.75
C ILE A 34 -6.64 -18.06 15.16
N THR A 35 -6.91 -19.35 15.28
CA THR A 35 -7.00 -20.07 16.56
C THR A 35 -5.66 -20.53 17.08
N SER A 36 -4.71 -20.87 16.17
CA SER A 36 -3.35 -21.24 16.56
C SER A 36 -2.31 -20.85 15.51
N ILE A 37 -1.08 -20.65 15.96
CA ILE A 37 0.09 -20.37 15.13
C ILE A 37 1.18 -21.34 15.52
N ASN A 38 1.69 -22.10 14.56
CA ASN A 38 2.82 -23.01 14.75
C ASN A 38 4.04 -22.50 13.98
N THR A 39 4.96 -21.88 14.71
CA THR A 39 6.18 -21.30 14.14
C THR A 39 7.19 -22.34 13.67
N LYS A 40 7.17 -23.57 14.24
CA LYS A 40 8.08 -24.65 13.82
C LYS A 40 7.71 -25.17 12.43
N ASN A 41 6.41 -25.32 12.17
CA ASN A 41 5.91 -25.87 10.92
C ASN A 41 5.48 -24.77 9.91
N ASN A 42 5.59 -23.50 10.27
CA ASN A 42 5.13 -22.36 9.46
C ASN A 42 3.65 -22.50 9.06
N THR A 43 2.78 -22.80 10.04
CA THR A 43 1.35 -22.99 9.79
C THR A 43 0.49 -22.13 10.71
N VAL A 44 -0.70 -21.82 10.23
CA VAL A 44 -1.79 -21.19 11.01
C VAL A 44 -3.05 -22.04 10.89
N SER A 45 -3.84 -22.06 11.97
CA SER A 45 -5.11 -22.79 11.98
C SER A 45 -6.28 -21.85 12.25
N TYR A 46 -7.41 -22.15 11.65
CA TYR A 46 -8.67 -21.41 11.81
C TYR A 46 -9.85 -22.38 11.74
N ILE A 47 -11.01 -21.95 12.22
CA ILE A 47 -12.26 -22.70 12.04
C ILE A 47 -12.91 -22.22 10.74
N ASP A 48 -13.15 -23.12 9.81
CA ASP A 48 -13.90 -22.85 8.59
C ASP A 48 -15.34 -22.47 8.94
N GLU A 49 -15.84 -21.36 8.41
CA GLU A 49 -17.17 -20.85 8.77
C GLU A 49 -18.32 -21.69 8.22
N GLU A 50 -18.09 -22.39 7.12
CA GLU A 50 -19.10 -23.24 6.45
C GLU A 50 -19.13 -24.64 7.05
N THR A 51 -17.96 -25.30 7.13
CA THR A 51 -17.86 -26.69 7.57
C THR A 51 -17.72 -26.86 9.09
N LYS A 52 -17.39 -25.79 9.82
CA LYS A 52 -17.07 -25.78 11.26
C LYS A 52 -15.86 -26.64 11.63
N GLU A 53 -15.09 -27.08 10.66
CA GLU A 53 -13.89 -27.88 10.86
C GLU A 53 -12.66 -27.02 11.13
N LEU A 54 -11.69 -27.58 11.86
CA LEU A 54 -10.38 -26.97 12.03
C LEU A 54 -9.56 -27.17 10.76
N VAL A 55 -9.21 -26.06 10.11
CA VAL A 55 -8.36 -26.05 8.91
C VAL A 55 -6.98 -25.52 9.28
N THR A 56 -5.93 -26.21 8.85
CA THR A 56 -4.54 -25.78 9.03
C THR A 56 -3.90 -25.57 7.66
N VAL A 57 -3.33 -24.37 7.45
CA VAL A 57 -2.67 -24.00 6.20
C VAL A 57 -1.26 -23.51 6.46
N SER A 58 -0.39 -23.67 5.45
CA SER A 58 0.95 -23.08 5.48
C SER A 58 0.86 -21.56 5.35
N ILE A 59 1.79 -20.84 5.98
CA ILE A 59 1.99 -19.40 5.72
C ILE A 59 2.90 -19.16 4.50
N LEU A 60 3.47 -20.21 3.93
CA LEU A 60 4.37 -20.19 2.77
C LEU A 60 3.62 -20.57 1.49
N GLY A 61 4.29 -20.34 0.34
CA GLY A 61 3.80 -20.81 -0.95
C GLY A 61 2.49 -20.16 -1.42
N GLY A 62 2.13 -18.97 -0.91
CA GLY A 62 0.91 -18.28 -1.33
C GLY A 62 -0.38 -18.76 -0.66
N SER A 63 -0.30 -19.73 0.26
CA SER A 63 -1.48 -20.26 0.99
C SER A 63 -1.98 -19.33 2.10
N CYS A 64 -1.27 -18.25 2.38
CA CYS A 64 -1.65 -17.24 3.35
C CYS A 64 -1.13 -15.87 2.90
N LYS A 65 -1.92 -14.82 3.11
CA LYS A 65 -1.51 -13.43 2.93
C LYS A 65 -1.35 -12.75 4.27
N LEU A 66 -0.66 -11.60 4.27
CA LEU A 66 -0.65 -10.72 5.43
C LEU A 66 -1.64 -9.56 5.25
N GLN A 67 -2.15 -9.04 6.36
CA GLN A 67 -2.83 -7.75 6.39
C GLN A 67 -1.91 -6.65 5.88
N TRP A 68 -2.48 -5.67 5.16
CA TRP A 68 -1.76 -4.64 4.42
C TRP A 68 -0.57 -4.01 5.16
N LYS A 69 -0.77 -3.53 6.38
CA LYS A 69 0.30 -2.86 7.15
C LYS A 69 1.42 -3.82 7.55
N CYS A 70 1.08 -5.09 7.80
CA CYS A 70 2.06 -6.13 8.10
C CYS A 70 2.80 -6.57 6.84
N ASP A 71 2.10 -6.70 5.71
CA ASP A 71 2.68 -7.04 4.41
C ASP A 71 3.67 -5.96 3.97
N TRP A 72 3.31 -4.70 4.14
CA TRP A 72 4.18 -3.57 3.78
C TRP A 72 5.47 -3.55 4.62
N ALA A 73 5.37 -3.72 5.92
CA ALA A 73 6.54 -3.84 6.80
C ALA A 73 7.41 -5.05 6.45
N MET A 74 6.80 -6.21 6.16
CA MET A 74 7.52 -7.41 5.73
C MET A 74 8.28 -7.19 4.44
N ARG A 75 7.68 -6.50 3.45
CA ARG A 75 8.35 -6.15 2.18
C ARG A 75 9.53 -5.23 2.41
N TRP A 76 9.39 -4.18 3.22
CA TRP A 76 10.49 -3.29 3.58
C TRP A 76 11.65 -4.07 4.21
N PHE A 77 11.33 -4.99 5.12
CA PHE A 77 12.33 -5.83 5.77
C PHE A 77 13.03 -6.77 4.78
N ALA A 78 12.25 -7.51 4.00
CA ALA A 78 12.77 -8.55 3.11
C ALA A 78 13.58 -7.98 1.93
N LEU A 79 13.24 -6.77 1.47
CA LEU A 79 13.87 -6.12 0.32
C LEU A 79 14.93 -5.09 0.72
N GLY A 80 15.10 -4.80 2.02
CA GLY A 80 16.04 -3.80 2.49
C GLY A 80 15.73 -2.40 1.92
N VAL A 81 14.46 -1.98 1.97
CA VAL A 81 14.03 -0.71 1.37
C VAL A 81 14.55 0.47 2.16
N ASP A 82 15.35 1.33 1.55
CA ASP A 82 15.94 2.53 2.15
C ASP A 82 15.05 3.77 1.99
N TYR A 83 14.27 3.82 0.91
CA TYR A 83 13.46 4.99 0.58
C TYR A 83 12.12 4.61 -0.03
N GLU A 84 11.04 5.23 0.45
CA GLU A 84 9.71 5.07 -0.12
C GLU A 84 8.87 6.33 0.00
N MET A 85 8.15 6.66 -1.07
CA MET A 85 7.18 7.75 -1.10
C MET A 85 5.76 7.21 -1.04
N SER A 86 4.86 7.94 -0.40
CA SER A 86 3.45 7.56 -0.34
C SER A 86 2.52 8.76 -0.46
N GLY A 87 1.30 8.53 -0.93
CA GLY A 87 0.24 9.52 -0.82
C GLY A 87 -0.10 9.80 0.64
N LYS A 88 -0.54 11.01 0.95
CA LYS A 88 -0.88 11.41 2.33
C LYS A 88 -1.97 10.55 2.97
N ASP A 89 -2.83 9.95 2.18
CA ASP A 89 -3.87 9.02 2.63
C ASP A 89 -3.31 7.71 3.20
N LEU A 90 -2.03 7.41 2.95
CA LEU A 90 -1.32 6.27 3.50
C LEU A 90 -0.46 6.61 4.74
N SER A 91 -0.44 7.86 5.19
CA SER A 91 0.46 8.32 6.28
C SER A 91 0.32 7.50 7.55
N GLU A 92 -0.92 7.19 7.98
CA GLU A 92 -1.14 6.31 9.12
C GLU A 92 -0.59 4.90 8.90
N SER A 93 -0.74 4.37 7.70
CA SER A 93 -0.23 3.05 7.33
C SER A 93 1.30 3.01 7.35
N VAL A 94 1.97 4.06 6.88
CA VAL A 94 3.44 4.22 6.98
C VAL A 94 3.89 4.21 8.44
N ILE A 95 3.22 4.97 9.31
CA ILE A 95 3.54 5.03 10.74
C ILE A 95 3.42 3.65 11.39
N LEU A 96 2.33 2.93 11.12
CA LEU A 96 2.08 1.62 11.72
C LEU A 96 3.00 0.54 11.15
N SER A 97 3.25 0.55 9.84
CA SER A 97 4.22 -0.36 9.20
C SER A 97 5.64 -0.11 9.72
N SER A 98 6.02 1.15 9.94
CA SER A 98 7.31 1.50 10.56
C SER A 98 7.46 0.96 11.98
N LYS A 99 6.38 1.00 12.78
CA LYS A 99 6.37 0.39 14.12
C LYS A 99 6.52 -1.14 14.05
N ILE A 100 5.86 -1.78 13.09
CA ILE A 100 5.96 -3.23 12.87
C ILE A 100 7.39 -3.59 12.44
N LEU A 101 7.96 -2.83 11.52
CA LEU A 101 9.33 -3.07 11.02
C LEU A 101 10.36 -3.01 12.14
N ARG A 102 10.23 -2.05 13.07
CA ARG A 102 11.12 -1.99 14.25
C ARG A 102 11.02 -3.21 15.17
N VAL A 103 9.84 -3.84 15.26
CA VAL A 103 9.69 -5.13 15.99
C VAL A 103 10.40 -6.28 15.26
N LEU A 104 10.58 -6.16 13.94
CA LEU A 104 11.40 -7.09 13.14
C LEU A 104 12.90 -6.71 13.15
N GLU A 105 13.30 -5.76 14.02
CA GLU A 105 14.67 -5.23 14.11
C GLU A 105 15.16 -4.54 12.83
N GLY A 106 14.23 -4.14 11.95
CA GLY A 106 14.51 -3.39 10.73
C GLY A 106 14.45 -1.88 10.95
N THR A 107 15.14 -1.14 10.06
CA THR A 107 15.11 0.33 10.01
C THR A 107 14.06 0.79 9.00
N PRO A 108 13.06 1.61 9.40
CA PRO A 108 12.08 2.13 8.46
C PRO A 108 12.72 2.98 7.37
N PRO A 109 12.22 2.87 6.12
CA PRO A 109 12.72 3.67 5.02
C PRO A 109 12.52 5.16 5.28
N SER A 110 13.45 5.97 4.76
CA SER A 110 13.25 7.40 4.61
C SER A 110 12.23 7.69 3.52
N GLY A 111 11.59 8.84 3.56
CA GLY A 111 10.64 9.21 2.52
C GLY A 111 9.79 10.40 2.88
N PHE A 112 8.84 10.72 2.02
CA PHE A 112 7.85 11.76 2.30
C PHE A 112 6.48 11.39 1.75
N SER A 113 5.45 12.06 2.30
CA SER A 113 4.09 11.97 1.78
C SER A 113 3.83 13.10 0.78
N TYR A 114 3.29 12.75 -0.38
CA TYR A 114 2.82 13.72 -1.37
C TYR A 114 1.32 13.94 -1.27
N GLU A 115 0.88 15.12 -1.71
CA GLU A 115 -0.52 15.50 -1.73
C GLU A 115 -1.30 14.80 -2.86
N LEU A 116 -2.61 14.87 -2.77
CA LEU A 116 -3.51 14.30 -3.76
C LEU A 116 -3.40 15.02 -5.11
N PHE A 117 -3.60 14.26 -6.17
CA PHE A 117 -3.82 14.80 -7.50
C PHE A 117 -5.31 15.06 -7.72
N LEU A 118 -5.58 16.21 -8.33
CA LEU A 118 -6.93 16.67 -8.64
C LEU A 118 -7.11 16.71 -10.16
N ASP A 119 -8.31 16.51 -10.62
CA ASP A 119 -8.65 16.70 -12.04
C ASP A 119 -8.75 18.20 -12.41
N ASN A 120 -9.17 18.50 -13.64
CA ASN A 120 -9.36 19.87 -14.12
C ASN A 120 -10.42 20.65 -13.34
N ASN A 121 -11.39 19.96 -12.73
CA ASN A 121 -12.45 20.55 -11.92
C ASN A 121 -12.02 20.76 -10.44
N GLY A 122 -10.86 20.23 -10.05
CA GLY A 122 -10.38 20.25 -8.66
C GLY A 122 -10.92 19.10 -7.81
N GLU A 123 -11.50 18.07 -8.43
CA GLU A 123 -11.95 16.87 -7.73
C GLU A 123 -10.80 15.85 -7.59
N LYS A 124 -10.83 15.06 -6.53
CA LYS A 124 -9.85 13.98 -6.33
C LYS A 124 -9.89 12.98 -7.50
N ILE A 125 -8.74 12.73 -8.10
CA ILE A 125 -8.58 11.68 -9.10
C ILE A 125 -8.78 10.31 -8.45
N SER A 126 -9.58 9.46 -9.09
CA SER A 126 -9.77 8.08 -8.69
C SER A 126 -9.93 7.15 -9.89
N LYS A 127 -9.43 5.91 -9.77
CA LYS A 127 -9.54 4.90 -10.83
C LYS A 127 -10.99 4.58 -11.18
N SER A 128 -11.87 4.56 -10.19
CA SER A 128 -13.29 4.27 -10.40
C SER A 128 -14.05 5.35 -11.18
N LYS A 129 -13.60 6.61 -11.07
CA LYS A 129 -14.16 7.73 -11.85
C LYS A 129 -13.56 7.85 -13.26
N GLY A 130 -12.38 7.29 -13.48
CA GLY A 130 -11.66 7.41 -14.75
C GLY A 130 -11.26 8.86 -15.10
N ASN A 131 -11.18 9.75 -14.10
CA ASN A 131 -10.92 11.18 -14.29
C ASN A 131 -9.44 11.54 -14.14
N GLY A 132 -8.54 10.57 -14.23
CA GLY A 132 -7.10 10.77 -14.13
C GLY A 132 -6.39 10.71 -15.46
N LEU A 133 -5.20 11.27 -15.52
CA LEU A 133 -4.24 11.11 -16.61
C LEU A 133 -3.30 9.96 -16.27
N SER A 134 -3.13 9.00 -17.17
CA SER A 134 -2.20 7.89 -17.00
C SER A 134 -0.76 8.28 -17.35
N ILE A 135 0.21 7.49 -16.89
CA ILE A 135 1.63 7.66 -17.25
C ILE A 135 1.81 7.46 -18.76
N GLU A 136 1.13 6.49 -19.35
CA GLU A 136 1.17 6.19 -20.77
C GLU A 136 0.64 7.37 -21.60
N GLU A 137 -0.40 8.04 -21.15
CA GLU A 137 -0.92 9.25 -21.79
C GLU A 137 0.06 10.41 -21.69
N TRP A 138 0.69 10.62 -20.51
CA TRP A 138 1.74 11.64 -20.39
C TRP A 138 2.89 11.39 -21.36
N LEU A 139 3.42 10.16 -21.41
CA LEU A 139 4.58 9.80 -22.22
C LEU A 139 4.34 9.84 -23.73
N ARG A 140 3.08 9.99 -24.18
CA ARG A 140 2.79 10.26 -25.60
C ARG A 140 3.10 11.69 -26.03
N TYR A 141 3.10 12.64 -25.09
CA TYR A 141 3.15 14.08 -25.39
C TYR A 141 4.23 14.82 -24.60
N GLY A 142 4.80 14.20 -23.60
CA GLY A 142 5.87 14.75 -22.76
C GLY A 142 6.93 13.69 -22.46
N SER A 143 8.09 14.14 -21.99
CA SER A 143 9.17 13.24 -21.60
C SER A 143 9.01 12.70 -20.17
N ALA A 144 9.72 11.62 -19.83
CA ALA A 144 9.78 11.10 -18.47
C ALA A 144 10.37 12.12 -17.49
N GLU A 145 11.32 12.93 -17.95
CA GLU A 145 11.96 13.97 -17.14
C GLU A 145 10.97 15.10 -16.82
N SER A 146 10.12 15.50 -17.79
CA SER A 146 9.07 16.48 -17.54
C SER A 146 8.04 15.96 -16.53
N LEU A 147 7.68 14.67 -16.59
CA LEU A 147 6.82 14.05 -15.59
C LEU A 147 7.49 14.04 -14.21
N SER A 148 8.78 13.70 -14.14
CA SER A 148 9.55 13.72 -12.90
C SER A 148 9.59 15.12 -12.30
N LEU A 149 9.84 16.15 -13.10
CA LEU A 149 9.79 17.55 -12.67
C LEU A 149 8.41 17.88 -12.09
N PHE A 150 7.33 17.52 -12.80
CA PHE A 150 5.96 17.75 -12.31
C PHE A 150 5.73 17.08 -10.96
N MET A 151 6.14 15.83 -10.81
CA MET A 151 5.93 15.05 -9.57
C MET A 151 6.68 15.65 -8.37
N TYR A 152 7.93 16.10 -8.58
CA TYR A 152 8.79 16.61 -7.50
C TYR A 152 8.62 18.11 -7.21
N THR A 153 8.06 18.89 -8.13
CA THR A 153 7.79 20.32 -7.88
C THR A 153 6.67 20.43 -6.84
N ASN A 154 6.95 21.01 -5.67
CA ASN A 154 6.00 21.20 -4.59
C ASN A 154 5.17 19.96 -4.21
N PRO A 155 5.78 18.82 -3.83
CA PRO A 155 5.07 17.56 -3.64
C PRO A 155 4.06 17.59 -2.48
N LYS A 156 4.21 18.51 -1.53
CA LYS A 156 3.30 18.70 -0.39
C LYS A 156 2.09 19.58 -0.70
N ARG A 157 1.91 19.98 -1.95
CA ARG A 157 0.76 20.78 -2.42
C ARG A 157 -0.07 19.95 -3.39
N ALA A 158 -1.40 19.97 -3.20
CA ALA A 158 -2.32 19.34 -4.15
C ALA A 158 -2.15 19.96 -5.54
N LYS A 159 -2.05 19.11 -6.56
CA LYS A 159 -1.81 19.52 -7.95
C LYS A 159 -2.95 19.04 -8.82
N ARG A 160 -3.32 19.87 -9.79
CA ARG A 160 -4.21 19.44 -10.87
C ARG A 160 -3.41 18.66 -11.90
N LEU A 161 -3.84 17.44 -12.21
CA LEU A 161 -3.22 16.55 -13.19
C LEU A 161 -4.25 16.25 -14.29
N PHE A 162 -4.13 16.96 -15.39
CA PHE A 162 -4.96 16.86 -16.60
C PHE A 162 -4.13 17.21 -17.83
N PHE A 163 -4.67 17.00 -19.02
CA PHE A 163 -3.90 17.01 -20.26
C PHE A 163 -3.08 18.29 -20.50
N ASP A 164 -3.67 19.46 -20.25
CA ASP A 164 -3.00 20.77 -20.53
C ASP A 164 -1.78 21.05 -19.63
N VAL A 165 -1.57 20.23 -18.59
CA VAL A 165 -0.39 20.35 -17.74
C VAL A 165 0.87 19.83 -18.44
N ILE A 166 0.72 18.87 -19.37
CA ILE A 166 1.84 18.22 -20.06
C ILE A 166 2.69 19.25 -20.84
N PRO A 167 2.13 20.03 -21.78
CA PRO A 167 2.93 20.99 -22.54
C PRO A 167 3.57 22.04 -21.63
N LYS A 168 2.84 22.56 -20.65
CA LYS A 168 3.37 23.56 -19.70
C LYS A 168 4.58 23.04 -18.93
N THR A 169 4.49 21.83 -18.42
CA THR A 169 5.60 21.22 -17.65
C THR A 169 6.78 20.86 -18.57
N THR A 170 6.50 20.49 -19.80
CA THR A 170 7.53 20.23 -20.81
C THR A 170 8.31 21.51 -21.14
N ASP A 171 7.63 22.62 -21.34
CA ASP A 171 8.26 23.94 -21.56
C ASP A 171 9.06 24.38 -20.33
N GLU A 172 8.53 24.19 -19.11
CA GLU A 172 9.24 24.46 -17.85
C GLU A 172 10.51 23.61 -17.76
N TYR A 173 10.44 22.33 -18.06
CA TYR A 173 11.60 21.44 -18.07
C TYR A 173 12.69 21.93 -19.04
N PHE A 174 12.34 22.27 -20.27
CA PHE A 174 13.29 22.83 -21.24
C PHE A 174 13.87 24.18 -20.80
N SER A 175 13.12 24.95 -20.03
CA SER A 175 13.63 26.20 -19.48
C SER A 175 14.72 26.02 -18.43
N HIS A 176 14.70 24.88 -17.70
CA HIS A 176 15.74 24.52 -16.74
C HIS A 176 17.02 23.97 -17.40
N LEU A 177 16.98 23.59 -18.68
CA LEU A 177 18.15 23.08 -19.42
C LEU A 177 18.96 24.18 -20.09
N LYS A 178 18.45 25.42 -20.10
CA LYS A 178 19.14 26.63 -20.65
C LYS A 178 20.02 27.30 -19.60
#